data_1ba6d99a346d205692052c785f20c680
#
_entry.id   1ba6d99a346d205692052c785f20c680
#
_cell.length_a   1.000
_cell.length_b   1.000
_cell.length_c   1.000
_cell.angle_alpha   90.00
_cell.angle_beta   90.00
_cell.angle_gamma   90.00
#
_symmetry.space_group_name_H-M   'P 1'
#
loop_
_entity.id
_entity.type
_entity.pdbx_description
1 polymer ?
#
loop_
_entity_poly.entity_id
_entity_poly.type
_entity_poly.pdbx_seq_one_letter_code
_entity_poly.pdbx_strand_id
1 'polypeptide(L)'
;MSRIELTNVTKRWGQFYAVDNLSMVIEDNAFVTLLGPSGCGKTTTLRMIAGLETPTSGRITIDGVPVFDSQRGINVSANKRKVGFLFQNYALWPNMTVYQNISFGLSNIKEEMPKISFEAKNAARLAQILKNPQDVVKTLEECRDKNGKLDETKAIIKLIDTYTISQYTAQKLFGYHLEQGKDVSAEVKALEEKVEAARKAQPFNENFELLKDGEVETAVRKLTKEEIDLSVRRVSRIVKISMFMDRYPAELSGGQQQRVAIARTLAPEPSVLFMDEPLSNLDAKLRLEMRYELQRLHVETGSTFVYVTHDQMEAMTLATQICLMNNGVLQQYAAPLEVYNHPANLFAADFVGNPSINFVEAKGWQGPEGSIELTLLDGHKAVFTPEQPLQLPQWFHRRDEELEAQAQALKARAGESGYVEKSNKDETFRYHIARVNDEDDGIHEEPMLTNEDLVLGIRPEVLSITGGGNVECEIYGAMPTGMESTVKVCIGEYLLTGVVFGSTLFTIGSKHLLDITGSSVMLFDRSSGRRITSGTLKLL
;
A
#
# COMPACT_ATOMS: atom_id res chain seq x y z
N MET A 1 -2.34 -12.28 14.42
CA MET A 1 -1.00 -11.84 13.96
C MET A 1 -0.86 -12.30 12.53
N SER A 2 -0.21 -11.52 11.68
CA SER A 2 -0.15 -11.79 10.22
C SER A 2 1.21 -11.45 9.62
N ARG A 3 2.27 -11.78 10.36
CA ARG A 3 3.65 -11.58 9.93
C ARG A 3 4.00 -12.51 8.77
N ILE A 4 4.54 -11.94 7.69
CA ILE A 4 4.93 -12.69 6.49
C ILE A 4 6.44 -12.60 6.31
N GLU A 5 7.09 -13.76 6.11
CA GLU A 5 8.52 -13.80 5.82
C GLU A 5 8.77 -14.47 4.48
N LEU A 6 9.56 -13.81 3.66
CA LEU A 6 10.12 -14.35 2.43
C LEU A 6 11.61 -14.57 2.64
N THR A 7 12.10 -15.76 2.31
CA THR A 7 13.53 -16.11 2.41
C THR A 7 13.99 -16.66 1.07
N ASN A 8 14.87 -15.93 0.39
CA ASN A 8 15.49 -16.29 -0.89
C ASN A 8 14.48 -16.76 -1.94
N VAL A 9 13.31 -16.09 -2.00
CA VAL A 9 12.21 -16.46 -2.91
C VAL A 9 12.57 -16.07 -4.32
N THR A 10 12.56 -17.06 -5.22
CA THR A 10 12.84 -16.87 -6.65
C THR A 10 11.68 -17.40 -7.49
N LYS A 11 11.31 -16.64 -8.53
CA LYS A 11 10.40 -17.08 -9.58
C LYS A 11 11.04 -16.83 -10.95
N ARG A 12 11.16 -17.89 -11.75
CA ARG A 12 11.64 -17.80 -13.12
C ARG A 12 10.76 -18.58 -14.10
N TRP A 13 10.74 -18.14 -15.32
CA TRP A 13 10.19 -18.86 -16.47
C TRP A 13 11.31 -19.05 -17.50
N GLY A 14 11.81 -20.27 -17.59
CA GLY A 14 13.03 -20.53 -18.35
C GLY A 14 14.21 -19.73 -17.78
N GLN A 15 14.79 -18.85 -18.60
CA GLN A 15 15.92 -17.98 -18.22
C GLN A 15 15.47 -16.60 -17.70
N PHE A 16 14.18 -16.25 -17.80
CA PHE A 16 13.66 -14.98 -17.32
C PHE A 16 13.33 -15.08 -15.82
N TYR A 17 13.99 -14.25 -15.01
CA TYR A 17 13.77 -14.16 -13.58
C TYR A 17 12.80 -13.02 -13.28
N ALA A 18 11.54 -13.35 -13.02
CA ALA A 18 10.53 -12.37 -12.62
C ALA A 18 10.74 -11.86 -11.20
N VAL A 19 11.22 -12.71 -10.31
CA VAL A 19 11.66 -12.37 -8.95
C VAL A 19 12.93 -13.18 -8.68
N ASP A 20 13.99 -12.51 -8.24
CA ASP A 20 15.28 -13.11 -7.99
C ASP A 20 15.72 -12.91 -6.55
N ASN A 21 15.79 -14.01 -5.80
CA ASN A 21 16.36 -14.07 -4.46
C ASN A 21 15.78 -13.06 -3.46
N LEU A 22 14.47 -12.84 -3.52
CA LEU A 22 13.78 -11.86 -2.66
C LEU A 22 13.72 -12.36 -1.22
N SER A 23 14.28 -11.57 -0.30
CA SER A 23 14.17 -11.78 1.14
C SER A 23 13.63 -10.51 1.79
N MET A 24 12.51 -10.61 2.52
CA MET A 24 11.89 -9.50 3.22
C MET A 24 10.96 -9.99 4.32
N VAL A 25 10.68 -9.12 5.27
CA VAL A 25 9.72 -9.36 6.35
C VAL A 25 8.64 -8.30 6.30
N ILE A 26 7.39 -8.73 6.25
CA ILE A 26 6.21 -7.88 6.39
C ILE A 26 5.68 -8.09 7.80
N GLU A 27 5.74 -7.06 8.62
CA GLU A 27 5.28 -7.14 10.00
C GLU A 27 3.75 -7.15 10.11
N ASP A 28 3.26 -7.63 11.24
CA ASP A 28 1.83 -7.62 11.55
C ASP A 28 1.26 -6.19 11.52
N ASN A 29 0.04 -6.04 11.00
CA ASN A 29 -0.62 -4.74 10.85
C ASN A 29 0.17 -3.70 10.03
N ALA A 30 1.06 -4.14 9.15
CA ALA A 30 1.74 -3.24 8.23
C ALA A 30 0.91 -2.99 6.95
N PHE A 31 1.03 -1.80 6.38
CA PHE A 31 0.60 -1.50 5.02
C PHE A 31 1.84 -1.46 4.13
N VAL A 32 2.14 -2.57 3.45
CA VAL A 32 3.32 -2.68 2.59
C VAL A 32 2.93 -2.45 1.14
N THR A 33 3.60 -1.52 0.47
CA THR A 33 3.41 -1.26 -0.95
C THR A 33 4.58 -1.82 -1.76
N LEU A 34 4.29 -2.70 -2.73
CA LEU A 34 5.23 -3.13 -3.75
C LEU A 34 5.22 -2.10 -4.88
N LEU A 35 6.31 -1.36 -5.03
CA LEU A 35 6.47 -0.25 -5.96
C LEU A 35 7.58 -0.53 -6.98
N GLY A 36 7.47 -0.01 -8.19
CA GLY A 36 8.49 -0.13 -9.23
C GLY A 36 7.91 -0.09 -10.64
N PRO A 37 8.73 -0.11 -11.69
CA PRO A 37 8.29 -0.07 -13.08
C PRO A 37 7.47 -1.30 -13.47
N SER A 38 6.78 -1.21 -14.62
CA SER A 38 6.02 -2.34 -15.16
C SER A 38 6.95 -3.52 -15.45
N GLY A 39 6.51 -4.74 -15.10
CA GLY A 39 7.30 -5.95 -15.33
C GLY A 39 8.40 -6.25 -14.30
N CYS A 40 8.61 -5.40 -13.28
CA CYS A 40 9.67 -5.63 -12.27
C CYS A 40 9.37 -6.71 -11.23
N GLY A 41 8.26 -7.46 -11.33
CA GLY A 41 7.98 -8.61 -10.47
C GLY A 41 6.97 -8.37 -9.33
N LYS A 42 6.39 -7.18 -9.15
CA LYS A 42 5.43 -6.83 -8.07
C LYS A 42 4.25 -7.78 -7.97
N THR A 43 3.45 -7.85 -9.04
CA THR A 43 2.27 -8.74 -9.12
C THR A 43 2.65 -10.21 -8.96
N THR A 44 3.79 -10.62 -9.50
CA THR A 44 4.30 -11.99 -9.33
C THR A 44 4.61 -12.27 -7.86
N THR A 45 5.27 -11.35 -7.16
CA THR A 45 5.56 -11.46 -5.72
C THR A 45 4.26 -11.54 -4.92
N LEU A 46 3.30 -10.65 -5.18
CA LEU A 46 1.99 -10.66 -4.54
C LEU A 46 1.30 -12.02 -4.71
N ARG A 47 1.25 -12.53 -5.94
CA ARG A 47 0.60 -13.81 -6.28
C ARG A 47 1.31 -15.01 -5.65
N MET A 48 2.63 -14.98 -5.52
CA MET A 48 3.39 -16.03 -4.83
C MET A 48 3.03 -16.08 -3.34
N ILE A 49 2.95 -14.95 -2.65
CA ILE A 49 2.57 -14.89 -1.24
C ILE A 49 1.12 -15.36 -1.07
N ALA A 50 0.21 -14.96 -1.95
CA ALA A 50 -1.19 -15.38 -1.93
C ALA A 50 -1.41 -16.86 -2.31
N GLY A 51 -0.42 -17.54 -2.92
CA GLY A 51 -0.53 -18.92 -3.39
C GLY A 51 -1.25 -19.07 -4.73
N LEU A 52 -1.35 -17.99 -5.50
CA LEU A 52 -1.89 -17.97 -6.87
C LEU A 52 -0.81 -18.26 -7.91
N GLU A 53 0.46 -18.10 -7.54
CA GLU A 53 1.63 -18.43 -8.33
C GLU A 53 2.61 -19.26 -7.46
N THR A 54 3.24 -20.27 -8.05
CA THR A 54 4.21 -21.11 -7.31
C THR A 54 5.62 -20.58 -7.50
N PRO A 55 6.36 -20.24 -6.41
CA PRO A 55 7.78 -19.91 -6.52
C PRO A 55 8.60 -21.06 -7.11
N THR A 56 9.72 -20.74 -7.76
CA THR A 56 10.67 -21.75 -8.23
C THR A 56 11.54 -22.29 -7.09
N SER A 57 11.94 -21.41 -6.16
CA SER A 57 12.72 -21.77 -4.97
C SER A 57 12.49 -20.79 -3.83
N GLY A 58 13.04 -21.10 -2.66
CA GLY A 58 12.95 -20.29 -1.45
C GLY A 58 11.88 -20.78 -0.48
N ARG A 59 11.55 -19.92 0.47
CA ARG A 59 10.57 -20.20 1.53
C ARG A 59 9.68 -19.01 1.79
N ILE A 60 8.39 -19.25 2.03
CA ILE A 60 7.40 -18.24 2.45
C ILE A 60 6.71 -18.78 3.71
N THR A 61 6.66 -17.96 4.77
CA THR A 61 5.88 -18.25 5.97
C THR A 61 4.84 -17.17 6.23
N ILE A 62 3.69 -17.55 6.76
CA ILE A 62 2.65 -16.64 7.28
C ILE A 62 2.40 -17.06 8.73
N ASP A 63 2.55 -16.13 9.68
CA ASP A 63 2.45 -16.40 11.12
C ASP A 63 3.40 -17.52 11.60
N GLY A 64 4.61 -17.57 11.05
CA GLY A 64 5.58 -18.62 11.34
C GLY A 64 5.26 -19.98 10.70
N VAL A 65 4.08 -20.15 10.09
CA VAL A 65 3.68 -21.39 9.41
C VAL A 65 4.19 -21.37 7.96
N PRO A 66 4.98 -22.36 7.49
CA PRO A 66 5.44 -22.41 6.12
C PRO A 66 4.26 -22.69 5.17
N VAL A 67 4.01 -21.75 4.25
CA VAL A 67 3.01 -21.89 3.18
C VAL A 67 3.64 -22.28 1.85
N PHE A 68 4.94 -22.03 1.70
CA PHE A 68 5.77 -22.55 0.61
C PHE A 68 7.18 -22.83 1.15
N ASP A 69 7.73 -23.97 0.80
CA ASP A 69 9.13 -24.33 1.10
C ASP A 69 9.61 -25.33 0.05
N SER A 70 10.51 -24.88 -0.84
CA SER A 70 11.02 -25.69 -1.94
C SER A 70 11.85 -26.89 -1.48
N GLN A 71 12.56 -26.78 -0.34
CA GLN A 71 13.40 -27.85 0.20
C GLN A 71 12.56 -28.94 0.88
N ARG A 72 11.44 -28.56 1.51
CA ARG A 72 10.53 -29.48 2.22
C ARG A 72 9.37 -29.95 1.35
N GLY A 73 9.24 -29.47 0.10
CA GLY A 73 8.13 -29.81 -0.79
C GLY A 73 6.77 -29.26 -0.31
N ILE A 74 6.76 -28.21 0.50
CA ILE A 74 5.54 -27.58 1.00
C ILE A 74 5.03 -26.58 -0.02
N ASN A 75 3.75 -26.70 -0.43
CA ASN A 75 3.04 -25.73 -1.25
C ASN A 75 1.56 -25.71 -0.87
N VAL A 76 1.20 -24.80 0.01
CA VAL A 76 -0.19 -24.65 0.48
C VAL A 76 -0.98 -23.85 -0.57
N SER A 77 -2.10 -24.40 -1.02
CA SER A 77 -2.98 -23.73 -2.00
C SER A 77 -3.61 -22.45 -1.44
N ALA A 78 -3.91 -21.48 -2.32
CA ALA A 78 -4.41 -20.15 -1.95
C ALA A 78 -5.62 -20.17 -0.99
N ASN A 79 -6.60 -21.05 -1.24
CA ASN A 79 -7.81 -21.19 -0.42
C ASN A 79 -7.55 -21.67 1.03
N LYS A 80 -6.35 -22.20 1.31
CA LYS A 80 -5.95 -22.65 2.65
C LYS A 80 -5.03 -21.66 3.38
N ARG A 81 -4.61 -20.57 2.71
CA ARG A 81 -3.73 -19.55 3.32
C ARG A 81 -4.48 -18.52 4.16
N LYS A 82 -5.82 -18.54 4.17
CA LYS A 82 -6.70 -17.61 4.92
C LYS A 82 -6.41 -16.14 4.63
N VAL A 83 -6.13 -15.81 3.37
CA VAL A 83 -5.80 -14.47 2.90
C VAL A 83 -6.89 -13.95 1.96
N GLY A 84 -7.08 -12.64 1.93
CA GLY A 84 -7.97 -11.97 0.98
C GLY A 84 -7.18 -11.52 -0.25
N PHE A 85 -7.78 -11.58 -1.45
CA PHE A 85 -7.17 -11.11 -2.68
C PHE A 85 -8.13 -10.25 -3.50
N LEU A 86 -7.73 -9.00 -3.74
CA LEU A 86 -8.45 -8.04 -4.58
C LEU A 86 -7.74 -7.95 -5.93
N PHE A 87 -8.41 -8.36 -7.00
CA PHE A 87 -7.91 -8.31 -8.36
C PHE A 87 -8.07 -6.92 -8.99
N GLN A 88 -7.21 -6.58 -9.92
CA GLN A 88 -7.19 -5.30 -10.64
C GLN A 88 -8.54 -4.98 -11.35
N ASN A 89 -9.21 -5.99 -11.90
CA ASN A 89 -10.51 -5.87 -12.58
C ASN A 89 -11.71 -6.10 -11.65
N TYR A 90 -11.49 -6.06 -10.32
CA TYR A 90 -12.48 -6.33 -9.27
C TYR A 90 -13.08 -7.74 -9.30
N ALA A 91 -13.14 -8.40 -10.45
CA ALA A 91 -13.66 -9.76 -10.68
C ALA A 91 -15.04 -10.01 -10.03
N LEU A 92 -15.97 -9.04 -10.12
CA LEU A 92 -17.33 -9.19 -9.63
C LEU A 92 -18.13 -10.11 -10.53
N TRP A 93 -19.01 -10.93 -9.94
CA TRP A 93 -19.94 -11.74 -10.71
C TRP A 93 -21.09 -10.87 -11.22
N PRO A 94 -21.24 -10.69 -12.54
CA PRO A 94 -22.22 -9.74 -13.11
C PRO A 94 -23.67 -10.15 -12.86
N ASN A 95 -23.94 -11.44 -12.71
CA ASN A 95 -25.27 -12.02 -12.52
C ASN A 95 -25.67 -12.12 -11.02
N MET A 96 -24.86 -11.62 -10.12
CA MET A 96 -25.12 -11.60 -8.69
C MET A 96 -25.30 -10.16 -8.20
N THR A 97 -26.24 -9.97 -7.27
CA THR A 97 -26.40 -8.68 -6.59
C THR A 97 -25.15 -8.35 -5.74
N VAL A 98 -25.06 -7.13 -5.25
CA VAL A 98 -24.00 -6.71 -4.31
C VAL A 98 -23.96 -7.64 -3.10
N TYR A 99 -25.12 -7.89 -2.48
CA TYR A 99 -25.24 -8.83 -1.37
C TYR A 99 -24.70 -10.22 -1.70
N GLN A 100 -25.11 -10.77 -2.85
CA GLN A 100 -24.69 -12.09 -3.30
C GLN A 100 -23.18 -12.16 -3.59
N ASN A 101 -22.62 -11.10 -4.20
CA ASN A 101 -21.17 -11.00 -4.43
C ASN A 101 -20.38 -11.08 -3.13
N ILE A 102 -20.83 -10.38 -2.07
CA ILE A 102 -20.15 -10.36 -0.77
C ILE A 102 -20.34 -11.67 -0.02
N SER A 103 -21.57 -12.20 -0.01
CA SER A 103 -21.93 -13.40 0.76
C SER A 103 -21.40 -14.71 0.15
N PHE A 104 -21.06 -14.74 -1.14
CA PHE A 104 -20.67 -15.96 -1.85
C PHE A 104 -19.51 -16.70 -1.19
N GLY A 105 -18.44 -15.99 -0.84
CA GLY A 105 -17.27 -16.57 -0.17
C GLY A 105 -17.62 -17.15 1.20
N LEU A 106 -18.44 -16.41 1.96
CA LEU A 106 -18.85 -16.80 3.31
C LEU A 106 -19.64 -18.12 3.34
N SER A 107 -20.49 -18.35 2.33
CA SER A 107 -21.31 -19.57 2.25
C SER A 107 -20.49 -20.87 2.09
N ASN A 108 -19.22 -20.74 1.71
CA ASN A 108 -18.32 -21.88 1.49
C ASN A 108 -17.33 -22.10 2.65
N ILE A 109 -17.27 -21.19 3.62
CA ILE A 109 -16.43 -21.35 4.81
C ILE A 109 -16.97 -22.50 5.64
N LYS A 110 -16.09 -23.46 5.97
CA LYS A 110 -16.36 -24.58 6.85
C LYS A 110 -15.19 -24.73 7.81
N GLU A 111 -15.39 -24.31 9.04
CA GLU A 111 -14.36 -24.29 10.07
C GLU A 111 -14.92 -24.75 11.40
N GLU A 112 -14.02 -25.04 12.33
CA GLU A 112 -14.39 -25.26 13.71
C GLU A 112 -14.80 -23.93 14.34
N MET A 113 -16.07 -23.82 14.74
CA MET A 113 -16.65 -22.59 15.25
C MET A 113 -17.48 -22.87 16.51
N PRO A 114 -17.59 -21.89 17.42
CA PRO A 114 -18.52 -21.97 18.53
C PRO A 114 -19.97 -22.20 18.05
N LYS A 115 -20.72 -23.00 18.78
CA LYS A 115 -22.16 -23.04 18.61
C LYS A 115 -22.79 -21.88 19.35
N ILE A 116 -23.64 -21.11 18.69
CA ILE A 116 -24.26 -19.89 19.22
C ILE A 116 -25.76 -20.09 19.37
N SER A 117 -26.32 -19.65 20.51
CA SER A 117 -27.75 -19.52 20.68
C SER A 117 -28.27 -18.23 20.04
N PHE A 118 -28.52 -18.26 18.70
CA PHE A 118 -29.00 -17.10 17.97
C PHE A 118 -30.34 -16.58 18.46
N GLU A 119 -31.23 -17.45 18.91
CA GLU A 119 -32.53 -17.07 19.46
C GLU A 119 -32.37 -16.20 20.70
N ALA A 120 -31.51 -16.64 21.66
CA ALA A 120 -31.22 -15.86 22.86
C ALA A 120 -30.48 -14.55 22.53
N LYS A 121 -29.49 -14.60 21.63
CA LYS A 121 -28.71 -13.44 21.20
C LYS A 121 -29.61 -12.35 20.59
N ASN A 122 -30.50 -12.72 19.67
CA ASN A 122 -31.41 -11.80 19.01
C ASN A 122 -32.47 -11.24 19.97
N ALA A 123 -33.01 -12.09 20.87
CA ALA A 123 -33.94 -11.66 21.91
C ALA A 123 -33.28 -10.63 22.85
N ALA A 124 -32.07 -10.93 23.35
CA ALA A 124 -31.31 -10.02 24.19
C ALA A 124 -31.00 -8.69 23.51
N ARG A 125 -30.59 -8.74 22.23
CA ARG A 125 -30.28 -7.54 21.45
C ARG A 125 -31.52 -6.67 21.22
N LEU A 126 -32.66 -7.28 20.86
CA LEU A 126 -33.92 -6.58 20.72
C LEU A 126 -34.37 -5.96 22.04
N ALA A 127 -34.32 -6.71 23.15
CA ALA A 127 -34.67 -6.18 24.48
C ALA A 127 -33.79 -4.98 24.83
N GLN A 128 -32.49 -5.05 24.60
CA GLN A 128 -31.55 -3.94 24.84
C GLN A 128 -31.92 -2.68 24.04
N ILE A 129 -32.24 -2.82 22.75
CA ILE A 129 -32.63 -1.69 21.88
C ILE A 129 -33.96 -1.09 22.33
N LEU A 130 -34.95 -1.93 22.63
CA LEU A 130 -36.28 -1.51 23.03
C LEU A 130 -36.33 -0.84 24.42
N LYS A 131 -35.30 -0.96 25.25
CA LYS A 131 -35.18 -0.19 26.51
C LYS A 131 -35.05 1.32 26.28
N ASN A 132 -34.57 1.72 25.09
CA ASN A 132 -34.46 3.12 24.69
C ASN A 132 -35.26 3.38 23.39
N PRO A 133 -36.59 3.32 23.41
CA PRO A 133 -37.42 3.41 22.21
C PRO A 133 -37.31 4.77 21.51
N GLN A 134 -36.98 5.84 22.25
CA GLN A 134 -36.80 7.18 21.69
C GLN A 134 -35.66 7.28 20.68
N ASP A 135 -34.56 6.53 20.88
CA ASP A 135 -33.44 6.50 19.96
C ASP A 135 -33.83 5.81 18.64
N VAL A 136 -34.67 4.78 18.71
CA VAL A 136 -35.22 4.10 17.54
C VAL A 136 -36.14 5.04 16.77
N VAL A 137 -37.06 5.72 17.47
CA VAL A 137 -37.97 6.71 16.84
C VAL A 137 -37.19 7.80 16.14
N LYS A 138 -36.17 8.37 16.78
CA LYS A 138 -35.29 9.37 16.16
C LYS A 138 -34.63 8.85 14.88
N THR A 139 -34.14 7.60 14.90
CA THR A 139 -33.53 6.94 13.74
C THR A 139 -34.54 6.75 12.60
N LEU A 140 -35.79 6.41 12.92
CA LEU A 140 -36.87 6.24 11.95
C LEU A 140 -37.33 7.58 11.35
N GLU A 141 -37.36 8.65 12.14
CA GLU A 141 -37.75 9.98 11.65
C GLU A 141 -36.81 10.52 10.57
N GLU A 142 -35.50 10.18 10.63
CA GLU A 142 -34.53 10.52 9.58
C GLU A 142 -34.83 9.82 8.24
N CYS A 143 -35.70 8.81 8.23
CA CYS A 143 -36.06 8.02 7.06
C CYS A 143 -37.39 8.45 6.42
N ARG A 144 -38.01 9.54 6.89
CA ARG A 144 -39.22 10.09 6.26
C ARG A 144 -38.88 10.82 4.96
N ASP A 145 -39.78 10.67 4.00
CA ASP A 145 -39.71 11.41 2.72
C ASP A 145 -40.17 12.89 2.91
N LYS A 146 -40.10 13.67 1.82
CA LYS A 146 -40.56 15.10 1.82
C LYS A 146 -42.04 15.25 2.15
N ASN A 147 -42.84 14.20 2.04
CA ASN A 147 -44.27 14.18 2.32
C ASN A 147 -44.57 13.65 3.73
N GLY A 148 -43.55 13.39 4.54
CA GLY A 148 -43.65 12.84 5.88
C GLY A 148 -43.92 11.35 5.96
N LYS A 149 -43.97 10.64 4.83
CA LYS A 149 -44.17 9.18 4.78
C LYS A 149 -42.87 8.46 5.10
N LEU A 150 -42.94 7.46 5.97
CA LEU A 150 -41.79 6.63 6.34
C LEU A 150 -41.45 5.66 5.17
N ASP A 151 -40.20 5.72 4.71
CA ASP A 151 -39.67 4.77 3.73
C ASP A 151 -39.18 3.52 4.47
N GLU A 152 -39.95 2.43 4.33
CA GLU A 152 -39.67 1.16 5.01
C GLU A 152 -38.29 0.61 4.66
N THR A 153 -37.90 0.59 3.39
CA THR A 153 -36.61 0.05 2.93
C THR A 153 -35.47 0.84 3.55
N LYS A 154 -35.55 2.17 3.49
CA LYS A 154 -34.55 3.07 4.08
C LYS A 154 -34.50 2.94 5.59
N ALA A 155 -35.64 2.79 6.25
CA ALA A 155 -35.74 2.61 7.69
C ALA A 155 -35.09 1.31 8.15
N ILE A 156 -35.37 0.19 7.49
CA ILE A 156 -34.76 -1.10 7.81
C ILE A 156 -33.25 -1.05 7.63
N ILE A 157 -32.73 -0.48 6.53
CA ILE A 157 -31.28 -0.33 6.29
C ILE A 157 -30.67 0.54 7.39
N LYS A 158 -31.30 1.66 7.73
CA LYS A 158 -30.81 2.56 8.78
C LYS A 158 -30.75 1.90 10.16
N LEU A 159 -31.77 1.08 10.51
CA LEU A 159 -31.79 0.29 11.73
C LEU A 159 -30.65 -0.76 11.76
N ILE A 160 -30.42 -1.45 10.64
CA ILE A 160 -29.30 -2.38 10.49
C ILE A 160 -27.97 -1.67 10.77
N ASP A 161 -27.75 -0.52 10.12
CA ASP A 161 -26.50 0.23 10.24
C ASP A 161 -26.30 0.83 11.64
N THR A 162 -27.35 1.39 12.23
CA THR A 162 -27.27 2.01 13.56
C THR A 162 -27.05 1.00 14.68
N TYR A 163 -27.77 -0.13 14.64
CA TYR A 163 -27.75 -1.11 15.74
C TYR A 163 -26.89 -2.33 15.46
N THR A 164 -26.30 -2.45 14.27
CA THR A 164 -25.48 -3.61 13.87
C THR A 164 -26.22 -4.93 14.09
N ILE A 165 -27.42 -5.05 13.51
CA ILE A 165 -28.31 -6.20 13.63
C ILE A 165 -28.58 -6.84 12.27
N SER A 166 -29.01 -8.11 12.26
CA SER A 166 -29.41 -8.79 11.03
C SER A 166 -30.66 -8.17 10.41
N GLN A 167 -30.88 -8.38 9.12
CA GLN A 167 -32.08 -7.92 8.45
C GLN A 167 -33.35 -8.44 9.13
N TYR A 168 -33.35 -9.70 9.54
CA TYR A 168 -34.46 -10.30 10.27
C TYR A 168 -34.77 -9.57 11.58
N THR A 169 -33.76 -9.25 12.35
CA THR A 169 -33.90 -8.52 13.61
C THR A 169 -34.39 -7.08 13.38
N ALA A 170 -33.88 -6.41 12.33
CA ALA A 170 -34.32 -5.07 11.94
C ALA A 170 -35.79 -5.02 11.48
N GLN A 171 -36.23 -6.01 10.70
CA GLN A 171 -37.64 -6.15 10.32
C GLN A 171 -38.55 -6.35 11.53
N LYS A 172 -38.13 -7.17 12.50
CA LYS A 172 -38.87 -7.30 13.77
C LYS A 172 -38.92 -5.99 14.54
N LEU A 173 -37.78 -5.27 14.65
CA LEU A 173 -37.72 -3.99 15.34
C LEU A 173 -38.63 -2.95 14.68
N PHE A 174 -38.65 -2.88 13.36
CA PHE A 174 -39.55 -2.03 12.58
C PHE A 174 -41.02 -2.39 12.82
N GLY A 175 -41.36 -3.68 12.89
CA GLY A 175 -42.72 -4.18 13.13
C GLY A 175 -43.30 -3.87 14.53
N TYR A 176 -42.51 -3.33 15.46
CA TYR A 176 -43.03 -2.83 16.73
C TYR A 176 -43.72 -1.47 16.59
N HIS A 177 -43.57 -0.75 15.48
CA HIS A 177 -44.24 0.54 15.19
C HIS A 177 -44.02 1.58 16.30
N LEU A 178 -42.77 1.72 16.76
CA LEU A 178 -42.41 2.63 17.84
C LEU A 178 -42.70 4.10 17.52
N GLU A 179 -42.70 4.47 16.25
CA GLU A 179 -43.04 5.80 15.74
C GLU A 179 -44.49 6.20 16.01
N GLN A 180 -45.36 5.22 16.37
CA GLN A 180 -46.75 5.46 16.75
C GLN A 180 -46.94 5.62 18.28
N GLY A 181 -45.84 5.66 19.03
CA GLY A 181 -45.89 5.84 20.51
C GLY A 181 -46.34 4.59 21.26
N LYS A 182 -46.22 3.42 20.69
CA LYS A 182 -46.61 2.16 21.32
C LYS A 182 -45.70 1.83 22.50
N ASP A 183 -46.32 1.49 23.64
CA ASP A 183 -45.61 0.97 24.81
C ASP A 183 -45.13 -0.46 24.52
N VAL A 184 -43.83 -0.69 24.67
CA VAL A 184 -43.16 -1.96 24.41
C VAL A 184 -42.60 -2.63 25.68
N SER A 185 -43.03 -2.17 26.85
CA SER A 185 -42.56 -2.70 28.15
C SER A 185 -42.87 -4.18 28.32
N ALA A 186 -44.04 -4.62 27.86
CA ALA A 186 -44.43 -6.01 27.88
C ALA A 186 -43.59 -6.89 26.93
N GLU A 187 -43.28 -6.37 25.75
CA GLU A 187 -42.44 -7.00 24.74
C GLU A 187 -40.99 -7.15 25.24
N VAL A 188 -40.44 -6.14 25.91
CA VAL A 188 -39.10 -6.23 26.55
C VAL A 188 -39.07 -7.34 27.57
N LYS A 189 -40.07 -7.40 28.46
CA LYS A 189 -40.15 -8.46 29.47
C LYS A 189 -40.26 -9.86 28.87
N ALA A 190 -41.10 -10.02 27.84
CA ALA A 190 -41.23 -11.29 27.11
C ALA A 190 -39.92 -11.72 26.42
N LEU A 191 -39.14 -10.78 25.90
CA LEU A 191 -37.81 -11.05 25.29
C LEU A 191 -36.79 -11.46 26.37
N GLU A 192 -36.79 -10.81 27.54
CA GLU A 192 -35.92 -11.18 28.67
C GLU A 192 -36.27 -12.58 29.22
N GLU A 193 -37.56 -12.88 29.36
CA GLU A 193 -38.03 -14.22 29.76
C GLU A 193 -37.58 -15.30 28.75
N LYS A 194 -37.58 -14.98 27.45
CA LYS A 194 -37.04 -15.89 26.43
C LYS A 194 -35.55 -16.15 26.58
N VAL A 195 -34.75 -15.14 26.88
CA VAL A 195 -33.31 -15.28 27.12
C VAL A 195 -33.05 -16.19 28.32
N GLU A 196 -33.80 -15.97 29.42
CA GLU A 196 -33.66 -16.80 30.62
C GLU A 196 -34.15 -18.25 30.41
N ALA A 197 -35.21 -18.45 29.63
CA ALA A 197 -35.67 -19.78 29.26
C ALA A 197 -34.62 -20.53 28.42
N ALA A 198 -34.01 -19.85 27.44
CA ALA A 198 -32.95 -20.41 26.63
C ALA A 198 -31.71 -20.76 27.47
N ARG A 199 -31.33 -19.92 28.44
CA ARG A 199 -30.20 -20.16 29.36
C ARG A 199 -30.42 -21.36 30.25
N LYS A 200 -31.68 -21.57 30.68
CA LYS A 200 -32.07 -22.76 31.49
C LYS A 200 -32.06 -24.03 30.66
N ALA A 201 -32.43 -23.95 29.38
CA ALA A 201 -32.43 -25.10 28.48
C ALA A 201 -31.01 -25.55 28.11
N GLN A 202 -30.13 -24.60 27.81
CA GLN A 202 -28.71 -24.84 27.53
C GLN A 202 -27.89 -23.65 27.98
N PRO A 203 -26.90 -23.80 28.86
CA PRO A 203 -26.07 -22.68 29.32
C PRO A 203 -25.23 -22.09 28.19
N PHE A 204 -25.03 -20.77 28.22
CA PHE A 204 -24.18 -20.04 27.30
C PHE A 204 -23.46 -18.88 28.02
N ASN A 205 -22.33 -18.46 27.49
CA ASN A 205 -21.52 -17.34 27.99
C ASN A 205 -22.10 -15.97 27.58
N GLU A 206 -21.40 -14.90 27.90
CA GLU A 206 -21.79 -13.51 27.56
C GLU A 206 -21.89 -13.26 26.04
N ASN A 207 -21.19 -14.03 25.24
CA ASN A 207 -21.23 -13.98 23.76
C ASN A 207 -22.33 -14.86 23.16
N PHE A 208 -23.19 -15.49 24.02
CA PHE A 208 -24.21 -16.45 23.62
C PHE A 208 -23.65 -17.74 23.01
N GLU A 209 -22.37 -18.06 23.26
CA GLU A 209 -21.74 -19.31 22.85
C GLU A 209 -22.18 -20.43 23.84
N LEU A 210 -22.67 -21.55 23.29
CA LEU A 210 -23.18 -22.63 24.06
C LEU A 210 -22.06 -23.32 24.85
N LEU A 211 -22.34 -23.62 26.11
CA LEU A 211 -21.41 -24.28 27.00
C LEU A 211 -21.79 -25.76 27.18
N LYS A 212 -20.78 -26.62 27.12
CA LYS A 212 -20.86 -28.03 27.48
C LYS A 212 -19.75 -28.32 28.49
N ASP A 213 -20.14 -28.86 29.65
CA ASP A 213 -19.21 -29.18 30.76
C ASP A 213 -18.34 -27.96 31.20
N GLY A 214 -18.85 -26.74 31.02
CA GLY A 214 -18.18 -25.48 31.38
C GLY A 214 -17.26 -24.90 30.29
N GLU A 215 -17.03 -25.61 29.19
CA GLU A 215 -16.25 -25.14 28.05
C GLU A 215 -17.15 -24.76 26.87
N VAL A 216 -16.64 -23.89 25.98
CA VAL A 216 -17.36 -23.49 24.75
C VAL A 216 -17.50 -24.69 23.82
N GLU A 217 -18.74 -25.05 23.49
CA GLU A 217 -19.00 -26.13 22.54
C GLU A 217 -18.69 -25.69 21.11
N THR A 218 -17.68 -26.30 20.48
CA THR A 218 -17.29 -26.04 19.07
C THR A 218 -17.79 -27.16 18.14
N ALA A 219 -17.99 -26.86 16.88
CA ALA A 219 -18.29 -27.82 15.84
C ALA A 219 -17.77 -27.36 14.49
N VAL A 220 -17.32 -28.31 13.67
CA VAL A 220 -16.99 -28.03 12.26
C VAL A 220 -18.28 -27.82 11.48
N ARG A 221 -18.62 -26.57 11.19
CA ARG A 221 -19.87 -26.19 10.54
C ARG A 221 -19.66 -25.09 9.50
N LYS A 222 -20.66 -24.87 8.68
CA LYS A 222 -20.77 -23.65 7.84
C LYS A 222 -21.34 -22.51 8.66
N LEU A 223 -21.09 -21.28 8.20
CA LEU A 223 -21.78 -20.10 8.71
C LEU A 223 -23.29 -20.23 8.48
N THR A 224 -24.08 -19.85 9.46
CA THR A 224 -25.53 -19.73 9.33
C THR A 224 -25.91 -18.54 8.45
N LYS A 225 -27.13 -18.52 7.94
CA LYS A 225 -27.65 -17.38 7.16
C LYS A 225 -27.55 -16.06 7.93
N GLU A 226 -27.75 -16.10 9.23
CA GLU A 226 -27.69 -14.93 10.10
C GLU A 226 -26.25 -14.43 10.29
N GLU A 227 -25.28 -15.33 10.51
CA GLU A 227 -23.85 -14.96 10.57
C GLU A 227 -23.38 -14.35 9.27
N ILE A 228 -23.79 -14.91 8.12
CA ILE A 228 -23.49 -14.37 6.79
C ILE A 228 -24.09 -12.96 6.64
N ASP A 229 -25.37 -12.76 6.99
CA ASP A 229 -26.02 -11.46 6.89
C ASP A 229 -25.33 -10.41 7.77
N LEU A 230 -25.02 -10.75 9.00
CA LEU A 230 -24.29 -9.87 9.92
C LEU A 230 -22.91 -9.47 9.37
N SER A 231 -22.15 -10.44 8.83
CA SER A 231 -20.84 -10.17 8.23
C SER A 231 -20.97 -9.27 6.99
N VAL A 232 -21.90 -9.58 6.08
CA VAL A 232 -22.17 -8.74 4.87
C VAL A 232 -22.54 -7.32 5.28
N ARG A 233 -23.46 -7.14 6.25
CA ARG A 233 -23.90 -5.82 6.70
C ARG A 233 -22.77 -5.03 7.36
N ARG A 234 -21.96 -5.70 8.18
CA ARG A 234 -20.80 -5.08 8.82
C ARG A 234 -19.82 -4.52 7.78
N VAL A 235 -19.37 -5.34 6.82
CA VAL A 235 -18.41 -4.89 5.82
C VAL A 235 -19.00 -3.85 4.87
N SER A 236 -20.29 -3.98 4.50
CA SER A 236 -20.99 -3.01 3.65
C SER A 236 -21.06 -1.63 4.29
N ARG A 237 -21.22 -1.56 5.60
CA ARG A 237 -21.18 -0.30 6.36
C ARG A 237 -19.77 0.30 6.36
N ILE A 238 -18.75 -0.51 6.63
CA ILE A 238 -17.35 -0.08 6.62
C ILE A 238 -16.99 0.58 5.29
N VAL A 239 -17.36 -0.05 4.16
CA VAL A 239 -17.06 0.49 2.82
C VAL A 239 -18.16 1.42 2.26
N LYS A 240 -19.20 1.75 3.04
CA LYS A 240 -20.29 2.69 2.69
C LYS A 240 -21.10 2.30 1.45
N ILE A 241 -21.50 1.02 1.34
CA ILE A 241 -22.33 0.52 0.23
C ILE A 241 -23.64 -0.14 0.67
N SER A 242 -24.05 0.01 1.92
CA SER A 242 -25.26 -0.61 2.49
C SER A 242 -26.53 -0.36 1.66
N MET A 243 -26.60 0.78 0.96
CA MET A 243 -27.77 1.18 0.15
C MET A 243 -27.88 0.45 -1.19
N PHE A 244 -26.87 -0.34 -1.58
CA PHE A 244 -26.80 -0.93 -2.93
C PHE A 244 -26.90 -2.45 -2.93
N MET A 245 -27.32 -3.07 -1.82
CA MET A 245 -27.27 -4.53 -1.63
C MET A 245 -28.03 -5.33 -2.70
N ASP A 246 -29.15 -4.77 -3.20
CA ASP A 246 -30.01 -5.43 -4.19
C ASP A 246 -29.66 -5.09 -5.64
N ARG A 247 -28.65 -4.20 -5.86
CA ARG A 247 -28.20 -3.81 -7.19
C ARG A 247 -27.22 -4.83 -7.78
N TYR A 248 -27.14 -4.84 -9.10
CA TYR A 248 -26.14 -5.60 -9.86
C TYR A 248 -24.90 -4.76 -10.15
N PRO A 249 -23.72 -5.35 -10.39
CA PRO A 249 -22.50 -4.61 -10.69
C PRO A 249 -22.63 -3.61 -11.84
N ALA A 250 -23.39 -3.93 -12.88
CA ALA A 250 -23.62 -3.05 -14.04
C ALA A 250 -24.37 -1.74 -13.69
N GLU A 251 -25.07 -1.71 -12.54
CA GLU A 251 -25.83 -0.54 -12.06
C GLU A 251 -24.99 0.36 -11.14
N LEU A 252 -23.72 0.05 -10.97
CA LEU A 252 -22.80 0.72 -10.05
C LEU A 252 -21.71 1.48 -10.81
N SER A 253 -21.29 2.63 -10.25
CA SER A 253 -20.08 3.32 -10.71
C SER A 253 -18.82 2.48 -10.42
N GLY A 254 -17.71 2.77 -11.11
CA GLY A 254 -16.44 2.06 -10.90
C GLY A 254 -15.98 2.03 -9.44
N GLY A 255 -16.07 3.18 -8.73
CA GLY A 255 -15.73 3.23 -7.31
C GLY A 255 -16.70 2.45 -6.42
N GLN A 256 -17.98 2.36 -6.77
CA GLN A 256 -18.93 1.51 -6.06
C GLN A 256 -18.62 0.02 -6.30
N GLN A 257 -18.29 -0.37 -7.53
CA GLN A 257 -17.86 -1.74 -7.86
C GLN A 257 -16.60 -2.12 -7.07
N GLN A 258 -15.62 -1.23 -6.98
CA GLN A 258 -14.42 -1.42 -6.17
C GLN A 258 -14.76 -1.66 -4.69
N ARG A 259 -15.62 -0.82 -4.10
CA ARG A 259 -16.07 -1.00 -2.70
C ARG A 259 -16.76 -2.35 -2.49
N VAL A 260 -17.55 -2.82 -3.46
CA VAL A 260 -18.13 -4.17 -3.42
C VAL A 260 -17.05 -5.24 -3.41
N ALA A 261 -16.02 -5.11 -4.25
CA ALA A 261 -14.91 -6.05 -4.30
C ALA A 261 -14.09 -6.07 -3.01
N ILE A 262 -13.84 -4.89 -2.41
CA ILE A 262 -13.20 -4.77 -1.10
C ILE A 262 -14.07 -5.44 -0.02
N ALA A 263 -15.39 -5.17 0.03
CA ALA A 263 -16.31 -5.79 0.98
C ALA A 263 -16.31 -7.31 0.87
N ARG A 264 -16.36 -7.84 -0.37
CA ARG A 264 -16.29 -9.30 -0.62
C ARG A 264 -15.01 -9.91 -0.08
N THR A 265 -13.89 -9.19 -0.20
CA THR A 265 -12.59 -9.68 0.24
C THR A 265 -12.44 -9.59 1.75
N LEU A 266 -13.03 -8.56 2.39
CA LEU A 266 -12.99 -8.36 3.83
C LEU A 266 -14.02 -9.20 4.61
N ALA A 267 -15.10 -9.63 3.96
CA ALA A 267 -16.19 -10.34 4.64
C ALA A 267 -15.73 -11.62 5.38
N PRO A 268 -14.77 -12.40 4.85
CA PRO A 268 -14.20 -13.55 5.56
C PRO A 268 -13.22 -13.21 6.70
N GLU A 269 -12.99 -11.93 7.01
CA GLU A 269 -12.04 -11.44 8.03
C GLU A 269 -10.60 -11.95 7.83
N PRO A 270 -10.01 -11.74 6.64
CA PRO A 270 -8.66 -12.21 6.41
C PRO A 270 -7.65 -11.45 7.27
N SER A 271 -6.63 -12.14 7.79
CA SER A 271 -5.53 -11.51 8.50
C SER A 271 -4.61 -10.70 7.57
N VAL A 272 -4.53 -11.11 6.30
CA VAL A 272 -3.77 -10.44 5.23
C VAL A 272 -4.67 -10.14 4.04
N LEU A 273 -4.60 -8.91 3.55
CA LEU A 273 -5.30 -8.45 2.35
C LEU A 273 -4.30 -8.09 1.26
N PHE A 274 -4.36 -8.81 0.15
CA PHE A 274 -3.59 -8.54 -1.06
C PHE A 274 -4.40 -7.70 -2.05
N MET A 275 -3.78 -6.66 -2.62
CA MET A 275 -4.43 -5.77 -3.59
C MET A 275 -3.52 -5.55 -4.79
N ASP A 276 -3.97 -5.98 -5.98
CA ASP A 276 -3.23 -5.87 -7.24
C ASP A 276 -3.77 -4.67 -8.04
N GLU A 277 -3.08 -3.52 -7.96
CA GLU A 277 -3.42 -2.24 -8.61
C GLU A 277 -4.91 -1.82 -8.49
N PRO A 278 -5.49 -1.79 -7.29
CA PRO A 278 -6.94 -1.64 -7.15
C PRO A 278 -7.47 -0.27 -7.59
N LEU A 279 -6.64 0.78 -7.63
CA LEU A 279 -7.05 2.16 -7.96
C LEU A 279 -6.77 2.55 -9.43
N SER A 280 -6.12 1.69 -10.22
CA SER A 280 -5.68 2.00 -11.59
C SER A 280 -6.82 2.38 -12.54
N ASN A 281 -8.02 1.82 -12.35
CA ASN A 281 -9.18 2.03 -13.21
C ASN A 281 -10.08 3.20 -12.77
N LEU A 282 -9.65 4.04 -11.82
CA LEU A 282 -10.43 5.16 -11.28
C LEU A 282 -9.93 6.50 -11.82
N ASP A 283 -10.86 7.46 -11.95
CA ASP A 283 -10.49 8.86 -12.20
C ASP A 283 -9.72 9.47 -11.01
N ALA A 284 -9.01 10.58 -11.25
CA ALA A 284 -8.12 11.20 -10.27
C ALA A 284 -8.82 11.60 -8.96
N LYS A 285 -10.05 12.14 -9.05
CA LYS A 285 -10.81 12.57 -7.86
C LYS A 285 -11.22 11.36 -7.01
N LEU A 286 -11.79 10.34 -7.66
CA LEU A 286 -12.23 9.14 -6.99
C LEU A 286 -11.05 8.35 -6.41
N ARG A 287 -9.89 8.35 -7.11
CA ARG A 287 -8.65 7.74 -6.62
C ARG A 287 -8.18 8.38 -5.31
N LEU A 288 -8.23 9.72 -5.23
CA LEU A 288 -7.89 10.43 -3.99
C LEU A 288 -8.84 10.06 -2.83
N GLU A 289 -10.15 10.04 -3.07
CA GLU A 289 -11.15 9.63 -2.07
C GLU A 289 -10.91 8.20 -1.58
N MET A 290 -10.60 7.29 -2.52
CA MET A 290 -10.35 5.88 -2.19
C MET A 290 -9.07 5.66 -1.42
N ARG A 291 -8.01 6.48 -1.60
CA ARG A 291 -6.80 6.40 -0.75
C ARG A 291 -7.16 6.66 0.72
N TYR A 292 -7.92 7.71 1.03
CA TYR A 292 -8.37 7.97 2.40
C TYR A 292 -9.22 6.82 2.98
N GLU A 293 -10.09 6.23 2.16
CA GLU A 293 -10.90 5.09 2.60
C GLU A 293 -10.04 3.85 2.88
N LEU A 294 -9.01 3.57 2.05
CA LEU A 294 -8.09 2.45 2.27
C LEU A 294 -7.25 2.63 3.55
N GLN A 295 -6.75 3.84 3.83
CA GLN A 295 -6.08 4.14 5.10
C GLN A 295 -7.00 3.88 6.29
N ARG A 296 -8.25 4.38 6.22
CA ARG A 296 -9.24 4.16 7.27
C ARG A 296 -9.55 2.68 7.46
N LEU A 297 -9.74 1.93 6.35
CA LEU A 297 -9.99 0.50 6.39
C LEU A 297 -8.84 -0.28 7.04
N HIS A 298 -7.60 0.07 6.75
CA HIS A 298 -6.44 -0.53 7.37
C HIS A 298 -6.45 -0.35 8.89
N VAL A 299 -6.71 0.88 9.36
CA VAL A 299 -6.81 1.17 10.80
C VAL A 299 -7.99 0.44 11.45
N GLU A 300 -9.17 0.42 10.80
CA GLU A 300 -10.39 -0.20 11.35
C GLU A 300 -10.30 -1.74 11.40
N THR A 301 -9.61 -2.36 10.44
CA THR A 301 -9.52 -3.83 10.37
C THR A 301 -8.36 -4.40 11.16
N GLY A 302 -7.27 -3.64 11.34
CA GLY A 302 -6.03 -4.11 11.94
C GLY A 302 -5.36 -5.25 11.16
N SER A 303 -5.75 -5.47 9.90
CA SER A 303 -5.19 -6.51 9.03
C SER A 303 -3.92 -6.00 8.35
N THR A 304 -3.02 -6.92 7.99
CA THR A 304 -1.84 -6.59 7.16
C THR A 304 -2.27 -6.42 5.71
N PHE A 305 -1.91 -5.28 5.11
CA PHE A 305 -2.20 -4.97 3.71
C PHE A 305 -0.93 -5.07 2.87
N VAL A 306 -1.00 -5.79 1.75
CA VAL A 306 0.07 -5.84 0.74
C VAL A 306 -0.50 -5.35 -0.58
N TYR A 307 0.02 -4.23 -1.04
CA TYR A 307 -0.55 -3.42 -2.10
C TYR A 307 0.43 -3.29 -3.27
N VAL A 308 -0.01 -3.55 -4.48
CA VAL A 308 0.78 -3.33 -5.70
C VAL A 308 0.33 -2.05 -6.37
N THR A 309 1.27 -1.18 -6.72
CA THR A 309 1.02 -0.02 -7.56
C THR A 309 2.26 0.35 -8.38
N HIS A 310 2.06 1.12 -9.42
CA HIS A 310 3.10 1.86 -10.14
C HIS A 310 3.02 3.37 -9.84
N ASP A 311 2.01 3.83 -9.10
CA ASP A 311 1.81 5.22 -8.70
C ASP A 311 2.58 5.51 -7.40
N GLN A 312 3.58 6.38 -7.51
CA GLN A 312 4.42 6.79 -6.37
C GLN A 312 3.60 7.48 -5.28
N MET A 313 2.61 8.31 -5.66
CA MET A 313 1.77 9.03 -4.71
C MET A 313 0.91 8.08 -3.88
N GLU A 314 0.46 6.96 -4.46
CA GLU A 314 -0.23 5.92 -3.71
C GLU A 314 0.71 5.28 -2.69
N ALA A 315 1.92 4.89 -3.12
CA ALA A 315 2.91 4.29 -2.23
C ALA A 315 3.31 5.22 -1.09
N MET A 316 3.61 6.50 -1.40
CA MET A 316 4.03 7.49 -0.41
C MET A 316 2.93 7.83 0.61
N THR A 317 1.65 7.78 0.21
CA THR A 317 0.54 8.17 1.08
C THR A 317 -0.07 7.01 1.86
N LEU A 318 -0.05 5.79 1.33
CA LEU A 318 -0.71 4.64 1.93
C LEU A 318 0.23 3.78 2.78
N ALA A 319 1.48 3.65 2.36
CA ALA A 319 2.38 2.65 2.93
C ALA A 319 2.94 3.03 4.31
N THR A 320 3.07 2.03 5.18
CA THR A 320 3.98 2.09 6.32
C THR A 320 5.40 1.70 5.91
N GLN A 321 5.52 0.83 4.88
CA GLN A 321 6.78 0.39 4.28
C GLN A 321 6.62 0.27 2.76
N ILE A 322 7.61 0.75 2.00
CA ILE A 322 7.70 0.58 0.55
C ILE A 322 8.74 -0.50 0.23
N CYS A 323 8.33 -1.50 -0.52
CA CYS A 323 9.21 -2.47 -1.16
C CYS A 323 9.43 -2.00 -2.62
N LEU A 324 10.53 -1.30 -2.85
CA LEU A 324 10.90 -0.83 -4.18
C LEU A 324 11.64 -1.93 -4.94
N MET A 325 11.12 -2.30 -6.11
CA MET A 325 11.63 -3.38 -6.93
C MET A 325 12.04 -2.90 -8.32
N ASN A 326 13.11 -3.48 -8.85
CA ASN A 326 13.52 -3.33 -10.26
C ASN A 326 14.08 -4.66 -10.78
N ASN A 327 13.73 -5.04 -12.01
CA ASN A 327 14.19 -6.28 -12.67
C ASN A 327 14.13 -7.55 -11.81
N GLY A 328 13.07 -7.67 -10.98
CA GLY A 328 12.88 -8.82 -10.08
C GLY A 328 13.69 -8.75 -8.78
N VAL A 329 14.47 -7.69 -8.57
CA VAL A 329 15.35 -7.52 -7.42
C VAL A 329 14.84 -6.42 -6.51
N LEU A 330 14.94 -6.64 -5.20
CA LEU A 330 14.66 -5.63 -4.18
C LEU A 330 15.74 -4.54 -4.21
N GLN A 331 15.32 -3.31 -4.43
CA GLN A 331 16.21 -2.14 -4.42
C GLN A 331 16.29 -1.48 -3.05
N GLN A 332 15.12 -1.32 -2.41
CA GLN A 332 15.03 -0.76 -1.06
C GLN A 332 13.74 -1.20 -0.37
N TYR A 333 13.80 -1.45 0.93
CA TYR A 333 12.63 -1.73 1.78
C TYR A 333 12.70 -0.84 3.01
N ALA A 334 11.89 0.22 3.04
CA ALA A 334 11.92 1.22 4.10
C ALA A 334 10.60 2.01 4.18
N ALA A 335 10.45 2.83 5.21
CA ALA A 335 9.34 3.78 5.32
C ALA A 335 9.36 4.79 4.15
N PRO A 336 8.19 5.34 3.73
CA PRO A 336 8.10 6.22 2.56
C PRO A 336 9.10 7.39 2.58
N LEU A 337 9.15 8.14 3.67
CA LEU A 337 10.06 9.28 3.79
C LEU A 337 11.54 8.86 3.79
N GLU A 338 11.85 7.67 4.28
CA GLU A 338 13.21 7.13 4.22
C GLU A 338 13.61 6.80 2.78
N VAL A 339 12.70 6.21 1.99
CA VAL A 339 12.96 5.95 0.56
C VAL A 339 13.17 7.27 -0.22
N TYR A 340 12.42 8.32 0.12
CA TYR A 340 12.52 9.62 -0.52
C TYR A 340 13.78 10.39 -0.13
N ASN A 341 14.06 10.51 1.17
CA ASN A 341 15.17 11.31 1.71
C ASN A 341 16.52 10.59 1.65
N HIS A 342 16.49 9.25 1.77
CA HIS A 342 17.68 8.42 1.84
C HIS A 342 17.59 7.22 0.87
N PRO A 343 17.42 7.47 -0.45
CA PRO A 343 17.38 6.40 -1.45
C PRO A 343 18.69 5.60 -1.42
N ALA A 344 18.58 4.28 -1.53
CA ALA A 344 19.74 3.39 -1.44
C ALA A 344 20.68 3.51 -2.65
N ASN A 345 20.15 3.88 -3.81
CA ASN A 345 20.90 3.97 -5.06
C ASN A 345 20.26 4.99 -6.04
N LEU A 346 20.91 5.21 -7.18
CA LEU A 346 20.45 6.13 -8.23
C LEU A 346 19.05 5.77 -8.74
N PHE A 347 18.73 4.47 -8.89
CA PHE A 347 17.42 4.04 -9.32
C PHE A 347 16.33 4.45 -8.31
N ALA A 348 16.55 4.23 -7.01
CA ALA A 348 15.59 4.60 -5.99
C ALA A 348 15.39 6.13 -5.92
N ALA A 349 16.47 6.89 -6.11
CA ALA A 349 16.44 8.35 -6.14
C ALA A 349 15.64 8.89 -7.32
N ASP A 350 15.82 8.33 -8.51
CA ASP A 350 15.12 8.72 -9.75
C ASP A 350 13.66 8.31 -9.74
N PHE A 351 13.41 7.06 -9.34
CA PHE A 351 12.08 6.48 -9.40
C PHE A 351 11.11 7.09 -8.39
N VAL A 352 11.58 7.60 -7.24
CA VAL A 352 10.72 8.15 -6.17
C VAL A 352 10.87 9.66 -6.09
N GLY A 353 9.81 10.37 -6.46
CA GLY A 353 9.71 11.83 -6.45
C GLY A 353 9.03 12.36 -7.72
N ASN A 354 8.19 13.37 -7.57
CA ASN A 354 7.53 14.07 -8.68
C ASN A 354 7.48 15.57 -8.36
N PRO A 355 8.26 16.40 -9.11
CA PRO A 355 9.17 16.02 -10.18
C PRO A 355 10.34 15.13 -9.74
N SER A 356 10.99 14.46 -10.73
CA SER A 356 12.15 13.60 -10.47
C SER A 356 13.35 14.41 -9.96
N ILE A 357 14.24 13.72 -9.27
CA ILE A 357 15.51 14.28 -8.78
C ILE A 357 16.39 14.77 -9.94
N ASN A 358 17.14 15.84 -9.73
CA ASN A 358 18.18 16.28 -10.67
C ASN A 358 19.47 15.51 -10.41
N PHE A 359 20.04 14.89 -11.43
CA PHE A 359 21.37 14.33 -11.36
C PHE A 359 22.39 15.26 -12.00
N VAL A 360 23.52 15.46 -11.29
CA VAL A 360 24.65 16.25 -11.74
C VAL A 360 25.92 15.44 -11.55
N GLU A 361 26.65 15.18 -12.63
CA GLU A 361 27.97 14.56 -12.53
C GLU A 361 28.97 15.51 -11.91
N ALA A 362 29.83 14.97 -11.07
CA ALA A 362 30.86 15.70 -10.39
C ALA A 362 32.16 14.87 -10.28
N LYS A 363 33.29 15.56 -10.28
CA LYS A 363 34.54 14.98 -9.78
C LYS A 363 34.78 15.45 -8.36
N GLY A 364 35.13 14.50 -7.47
CA GLY A 364 35.25 14.82 -6.07
C GLY A 364 36.35 14.06 -5.35
N TRP A 365 36.90 14.69 -4.31
CA TRP A 365 37.93 14.12 -3.44
C TRP A 365 37.76 14.57 -2.00
N GLN A 366 38.38 13.83 -1.10
CA GLN A 366 38.33 14.14 0.33
C GLN A 366 38.99 15.50 0.63
N GLY A 367 38.18 16.41 1.15
CA GLY A 367 38.64 17.71 1.66
C GLY A 367 38.98 17.70 3.14
N PRO A 368 39.32 18.88 3.69
CA PRO A 368 39.60 19.05 5.11
C PRO A 368 38.34 18.84 5.96
N GLU A 369 38.53 18.46 7.22
CA GLU A 369 37.46 18.29 8.22
C GLU A 369 36.34 17.34 7.83
N GLY A 370 36.62 16.39 6.92
CA GLY A 370 35.60 15.42 6.45
C GLY A 370 34.68 15.94 5.34
N SER A 371 34.92 17.17 4.84
CA SER A 371 34.24 17.69 3.65
C SER A 371 34.68 16.98 2.39
N ILE A 372 33.92 17.16 1.33
CA ILE A 372 34.24 16.65 0.00
C ILE A 372 34.27 17.84 -0.97
N GLU A 373 35.42 18.06 -1.58
CA GLU A 373 35.58 19.08 -2.61
C GLU A 373 35.10 18.53 -3.94
N LEU A 374 34.26 19.28 -4.64
CA LEU A 374 33.61 18.88 -5.88
C LEU A 374 33.88 19.87 -6.99
N THR A 375 33.98 19.33 -8.21
CA THR A 375 33.93 20.11 -9.45
C THR A 375 32.75 19.58 -10.28
N LEU A 376 31.78 20.44 -10.64
CA LEU A 376 30.52 20.10 -11.29
C LEU A 376 30.11 21.22 -12.29
N LEU A 377 29.10 20.98 -13.12
CA LEU A 377 28.49 21.97 -14.03
C LEU A 377 29.54 22.81 -14.78
N ASP A 378 30.35 22.15 -15.61
CA ASP A 378 31.38 22.78 -16.46
C ASP A 378 32.48 23.55 -15.70
N GLY A 379 32.84 23.08 -14.51
CA GLY A 379 34.00 23.59 -13.76
C GLY A 379 33.67 24.44 -12.53
N HIS A 380 32.41 24.60 -12.20
CA HIS A 380 32.02 25.20 -10.91
C HIS A 380 32.55 24.39 -9.75
N LYS A 381 33.15 25.08 -8.78
CA LYS A 381 33.63 24.45 -7.53
C LYS A 381 32.54 24.47 -6.48
N ALA A 382 32.48 23.39 -5.70
CA ALA A 382 31.57 23.30 -4.58
C ALA A 382 32.21 22.52 -3.43
N VAL A 383 31.68 22.75 -2.24
CA VAL A 383 32.04 21.98 -1.02
C VAL A 383 30.79 21.26 -0.56
N PHE A 384 30.89 19.94 -0.47
CA PHE A 384 29.85 19.10 0.09
C PHE A 384 30.23 18.74 1.53
N THR A 385 29.32 18.99 2.46
CA THR A 385 29.49 18.66 3.87
C THR A 385 28.55 17.51 4.22
N PRO A 386 29.06 16.30 4.48
CA PRO A 386 28.25 15.14 4.86
C PRO A 386 27.50 15.36 6.18
N GLU A 387 26.31 14.79 6.33
CA GLU A 387 25.54 14.78 7.58
C GLU A 387 26.27 14.05 8.71
N GLN A 388 27.03 13.02 8.36
CA GLN A 388 27.82 12.24 9.29
C GLN A 388 29.29 12.22 8.83
N PRO A 389 30.25 12.20 9.75
CA PRO A 389 31.68 12.13 9.40
C PRO A 389 31.95 10.97 8.43
N LEU A 390 32.50 11.28 7.28
CA LEU A 390 32.76 10.32 6.21
C LEU A 390 34.23 10.41 5.77
N GLN A 391 34.82 9.24 5.53
CA GLN A 391 36.10 9.09 4.85
C GLN A 391 35.87 8.34 3.52
N LEU A 392 35.93 9.03 2.40
CA LEU A 392 35.69 8.47 1.06
C LEU A 392 36.55 7.23 0.76
N PRO A 393 37.89 7.21 1.06
CA PRO A 393 38.69 6.02 0.79
C PRO A 393 38.22 4.79 1.56
N GLN A 394 37.77 4.96 2.80
CA GLN A 394 37.26 3.85 3.62
C GLN A 394 35.90 3.35 3.09
N TRP A 395 35.06 4.26 2.60
CA TRP A 395 33.78 3.91 1.98
C TRP A 395 34.00 3.10 0.72
N PHE A 396 34.91 3.52 -0.18
CA PHE A 396 35.24 2.80 -1.40
C PHE A 396 35.81 1.41 -1.12
N HIS A 397 36.71 1.28 -0.14
CA HIS A 397 37.25 -0.03 0.26
C HIS A 397 36.13 -0.98 0.69
N ARG A 398 35.19 -0.54 1.51
CA ARG A 398 34.05 -1.35 1.96
C ARG A 398 33.14 -1.72 0.80
N ARG A 399 32.87 -0.78 -0.12
CA ARG A 399 32.10 -1.04 -1.36
C ARG A 399 32.75 -2.18 -2.16
N ASP A 400 34.04 -2.12 -2.37
CA ASP A 400 34.78 -3.10 -3.17
C ASP A 400 34.73 -4.49 -2.52
N GLU A 401 34.93 -4.58 -1.20
CA GLU A 401 34.78 -5.83 -0.46
C GLU A 401 33.37 -6.42 -0.59
N GLU A 402 32.32 -5.59 -0.50
CA GLU A 402 30.94 -6.04 -0.66
C GLU A 402 30.64 -6.51 -2.10
N LEU A 403 31.15 -5.81 -3.12
CA LEU A 403 30.99 -6.21 -4.53
C LEU A 403 31.71 -7.52 -4.81
N GLU A 404 32.91 -7.72 -4.27
CA GLU A 404 33.63 -8.99 -4.39
C GLU A 404 32.89 -10.14 -3.70
N ALA A 405 32.35 -9.91 -2.49
CA ALA A 405 31.56 -10.91 -1.78
C ALA A 405 30.27 -11.28 -2.56
N GLN A 406 29.59 -10.29 -3.17
CA GLN A 406 28.43 -10.53 -4.02
C GLN A 406 28.81 -11.34 -5.28
N ALA A 407 29.91 -10.99 -5.93
CA ALA A 407 30.41 -11.73 -7.10
C ALA A 407 30.78 -13.18 -6.75
N GLN A 408 31.37 -13.43 -5.59
CA GLN A 408 31.68 -14.78 -5.10
C GLN A 408 30.40 -15.56 -4.80
N ALA A 409 29.40 -14.95 -4.15
CA ALA A 409 28.11 -15.56 -3.87
C ALA A 409 27.36 -15.93 -5.18
N LEU A 410 27.42 -15.06 -6.20
CA LEU A 410 26.83 -15.32 -7.50
C LEU A 410 27.52 -16.50 -8.21
N LYS A 411 28.87 -16.56 -8.16
CA LYS A 411 29.64 -17.70 -8.69
C LYS A 411 29.31 -19.00 -7.97
N ALA A 412 29.17 -18.99 -6.66
CA ALA A 412 28.77 -20.16 -5.88
C ALA A 412 27.36 -20.63 -6.30
N ARG A 413 26.42 -19.73 -6.44
CA ARG A 413 25.06 -19.99 -6.93
C ARG A 413 25.07 -20.59 -8.37
N ALA A 414 25.93 -20.08 -9.24
CA ALA A 414 26.09 -20.60 -10.60
C ALA A 414 26.62 -22.05 -10.66
N GLY A 415 27.31 -22.49 -9.61
CA GLY A 415 27.75 -23.87 -9.46
C GLY A 415 26.70 -24.84 -8.90
N GLU A 416 25.54 -24.37 -8.45
CA GLU A 416 24.48 -25.19 -7.88
C GLU A 416 23.73 -25.97 -8.99
N SER A 417 23.36 -27.23 -8.66
CA SER A 417 22.55 -28.07 -9.56
C SER A 417 21.17 -27.41 -9.79
N GLY A 418 20.88 -27.09 -11.06
CA GLY A 418 19.62 -26.43 -11.44
C GLY A 418 19.70 -24.91 -11.61
N TYR A 419 20.87 -24.32 -11.45
CA TYR A 419 21.09 -22.93 -11.84
C TYR A 419 20.87 -22.74 -13.34
N VAL A 420 20.22 -21.66 -13.71
CA VAL A 420 20.02 -21.27 -15.11
C VAL A 420 20.46 -19.82 -15.25
N GLU A 421 21.32 -19.55 -16.23
CA GLU A 421 21.80 -18.20 -16.46
C GLU A 421 20.63 -17.23 -16.74
N LYS A 422 20.67 -16.07 -16.10
CA LYS A 422 19.63 -15.03 -16.17
C LYS A 422 19.68 -14.34 -17.53
N SER A 423 18.55 -14.32 -18.27
CA SER A 423 18.44 -13.61 -19.55
C SER A 423 18.20 -12.10 -19.36
N ASN A 424 17.44 -11.71 -18.33
CA ASN A 424 17.28 -10.33 -17.90
C ASN A 424 18.42 -9.99 -16.93
N LYS A 425 19.58 -9.62 -17.48
CA LYS A 425 20.73 -9.20 -16.68
C LYS A 425 20.41 -7.94 -15.92
N ASP A 426 20.97 -7.81 -14.71
CA ASP A 426 20.93 -6.57 -13.96
C ASP A 426 21.82 -5.57 -14.69
N GLU A 427 21.22 -4.71 -15.51
CA GLU A 427 21.91 -3.61 -16.12
C GLU A 427 22.16 -2.52 -15.08
N THR A 428 23.35 -1.91 -15.12
CA THR A 428 23.64 -0.70 -14.33
C THR A 428 22.57 0.34 -14.67
N PHE A 429 21.92 0.90 -13.67
CA PHE A 429 20.87 1.90 -13.89
C PHE A 429 21.46 3.10 -14.62
N ARG A 430 20.95 3.40 -15.81
CA ARG A 430 21.30 4.58 -16.58
C ARG A 430 20.41 5.73 -16.14
N TYR A 431 21.00 6.70 -15.46
CA TYR A 431 20.32 7.95 -15.10
C TYR A 431 20.44 8.96 -16.24
N HIS A 432 19.47 9.84 -16.36
CA HIS A 432 19.44 10.87 -17.39
C HIS A 432 19.88 12.21 -16.81
N ILE A 433 20.80 12.88 -17.50
CA ILE A 433 21.20 14.27 -17.22
C ILE A 433 20.55 15.12 -18.29
N ALA A 434 19.57 15.94 -17.90
CA ALA A 434 18.88 16.80 -18.84
C ALA A 434 19.79 17.93 -19.36
N ARG A 435 19.89 18.09 -20.67
CA ARG A 435 20.65 19.14 -21.34
C ARG A 435 19.77 19.91 -22.34
N VAL A 436 20.17 21.14 -22.68
CA VAL A 436 19.43 21.98 -23.63
C VAL A 436 19.47 21.38 -25.05
N ASN A 437 20.59 20.77 -25.43
CA ASN A 437 20.80 20.12 -26.73
C ASN A 437 20.98 18.61 -26.48
N ASP A 438 19.90 17.93 -26.14
CA ASP A 438 19.85 16.48 -26.02
C ASP A 438 19.73 15.86 -27.42
N GLU A 439 20.78 15.93 -28.23
CA GLU A 439 20.89 15.13 -29.44
C GLU A 439 21.36 13.72 -28.99
N ASP A 440 20.43 12.79 -28.98
CA ASP A 440 20.67 11.35 -28.69
C ASP A 440 21.36 10.70 -29.89
N ASP A 441 22.51 11.25 -30.29
CA ASP A 441 23.28 10.85 -31.45
C ASP A 441 24.61 10.23 -31.03
N GLY A 442 24.59 8.92 -30.86
CA GLY A 442 25.80 8.13 -31.03
C GLY A 442 26.13 7.17 -29.87
N ILE A 443 26.79 6.11 -30.28
CA ILE A 443 27.48 5.14 -29.39
C ILE A 443 28.62 5.94 -28.71
N HIS A 444 28.34 6.44 -27.51
CA HIS A 444 29.39 6.98 -26.65
C HIS A 444 30.14 5.81 -26.01
N GLU A 445 31.45 5.73 -26.20
CA GLU A 445 32.29 4.84 -25.40
C GLU A 445 32.09 5.24 -23.92
N GLU A 446 31.70 4.27 -23.09
CA GLU A 446 31.56 4.53 -21.66
C GLU A 446 32.93 4.89 -21.10
N PRO A 447 33.08 6.07 -20.46
CA PRO A 447 34.37 6.49 -19.90
C PRO A 447 34.81 5.52 -18.81
N MET A 448 36.11 5.28 -18.69
CA MET A 448 36.65 4.53 -17.57
C MET A 448 36.39 5.32 -16.28
N LEU A 449 35.47 4.82 -15.45
CA LEU A 449 35.10 5.43 -14.19
C LEU A 449 36.17 5.19 -13.10
N THR A 450 36.42 6.21 -12.30
CA THR A 450 37.33 6.18 -11.16
C THR A 450 36.57 6.47 -9.86
N ASN A 451 37.22 6.34 -8.72
CA ASN A 451 36.62 6.72 -7.42
C ASN A 451 36.41 8.23 -7.26
N GLU A 452 36.89 9.04 -8.18
CA GLU A 452 36.63 10.49 -8.22
C GLU A 452 35.32 10.82 -8.96
N ASP A 453 34.79 9.90 -9.75
CA ASP A 453 33.57 10.09 -10.53
C ASP A 453 32.34 9.85 -9.66
N LEU A 454 31.68 10.93 -9.29
CA LEU A 454 30.55 10.97 -8.38
C LEU A 454 29.31 11.52 -9.08
N VAL A 455 28.13 11.27 -8.51
CA VAL A 455 26.86 11.84 -8.95
C VAL A 455 26.19 12.52 -7.76
N LEU A 456 25.82 13.77 -7.93
CA LEU A 456 24.95 14.50 -7.02
C LEU A 456 23.50 14.28 -7.39
N GLY A 457 22.67 13.95 -6.40
CA GLY A 457 21.22 13.96 -6.50
C GLY A 457 20.66 15.17 -5.77
N ILE A 458 19.96 16.03 -6.48
CA ILE A 458 19.41 17.28 -5.97
C ILE A 458 17.90 17.26 -6.15
N ARG A 459 17.14 17.20 -5.06
CA ARG A 459 15.69 17.27 -5.11
C ARG A 459 15.21 18.64 -5.61
N PRO A 460 14.11 18.71 -6.41
CA PRO A 460 13.61 19.97 -6.97
C PRO A 460 13.30 21.06 -5.94
N GLU A 461 12.87 20.69 -4.76
CA GLU A 461 12.49 21.61 -3.68
C GLU A 461 13.66 22.30 -2.99
N VAL A 462 14.89 21.79 -3.15
CA VAL A 462 16.09 22.41 -2.54
C VAL A 462 16.76 23.41 -3.48
N LEU A 463 16.29 23.53 -4.73
CA LEU A 463 16.75 24.56 -5.66
C LEU A 463 16.07 25.90 -5.35
N SER A 464 16.83 26.89 -4.89
CA SER A 464 16.36 28.26 -4.65
C SER A 464 16.70 29.17 -5.83
N ILE A 465 15.66 29.74 -6.47
CA ILE A 465 15.77 30.57 -7.68
C ILE A 465 15.49 32.06 -7.36
N THR A 466 15.34 32.44 -6.11
CA THR A 466 14.81 33.74 -5.69
C THR A 466 15.85 34.77 -5.24
N GLY A 467 17.06 34.73 -5.79
CA GLY A 467 17.91 35.93 -5.78
C GLY A 467 19.02 36.03 -4.74
N GLY A 468 19.37 34.92 -4.07
CA GLY A 468 20.47 34.88 -3.09
C GLY A 468 21.65 33.98 -3.47
N GLY A 469 21.67 33.43 -4.68
CA GLY A 469 22.64 32.42 -5.09
C GLY A 469 23.92 32.97 -5.69
N ASN A 470 24.90 32.09 -5.93
CA ASN A 470 26.20 32.40 -6.51
C ASN A 470 26.31 32.00 -8.00
N VAL A 471 25.33 31.23 -8.51
CA VAL A 471 25.39 30.73 -9.89
C VAL A 471 24.29 31.39 -10.74
N GLU A 472 24.67 32.01 -11.83
CA GLU A 472 23.72 32.60 -12.80
C GLU A 472 23.03 31.48 -13.56
N CYS A 473 21.69 31.55 -13.67
CA CYS A 473 20.86 30.62 -14.42
C CYS A 473 19.81 31.38 -15.23
N GLU A 474 19.34 30.79 -16.31
CA GLU A 474 18.26 31.31 -17.14
C GLU A 474 17.02 30.44 -17.04
N ILE A 475 15.84 31.06 -16.95
CA ILE A 475 14.56 30.33 -16.91
C ILE A 475 14.28 29.76 -18.31
N TYR A 476 14.37 28.44 -18.42
CA TYR A 476 14.06 27.71 -19.67
C TYR A 476 12.55 27.43 -19.80
N GLY A 477 11.86 27.18 -18.68
CA GLY A 477 10.42 26.93 -18.67
C GLY A 477 9.83 27.07 -17.28
N ALA A 478 8.55 27.45 -17.21
CA ALA A 478 7.84 27.56 -15.95
C ALA A 478 6.40 27.06 -16.10
N MET A 479 5.95 26.21 -15.18
CA MET A 479 4.61 25.61 -15.15
C MET A 479 3.96 25.89 -13.78
N PRO A 480 3.20 26.99 -13.63
CA PRO A 480 2.50 27.29 -12.39
C PRO A 480 1.26 26.38 -12.24
N THR A 481 1.11 25.76 -11.06
CA THR A 481 -0.04 24.93 -10.71
C THR A 481 -0.99 25.61 -9.71
N GLY A 482 -0.68 26.86 -9.32
CA GLY A 482 -1.45 27.67 -8.37
C GLY A 482 -0.87 27.70 -6.96
N MET A 483 -0.48 26.57 -6.39
CA MET A 483 0.20 26.51 -5.09
C MET A 483 1.73 26.53 -5.22
N GLU A 484 2.22 26.07 -6.34
CA GLU A 484 3.65 25.97 -6.66
C GLU A 484 3.89 26.20 -8.16
N SER A 485 5.12 26.46 -8.51
CA SER A 485 5.59 26.53 -9.90
C SER A 485 6.73 25.55 -10.09
N THR A 486 6.57 24.60 -11.01
CA THR A 486 7.70 23.80 -11.49
C THR A 486 8.47 24.61 -12.51
N VAL A 487 9.75 24.86 -12.25
CA VAL A 487 10.61 25.72 -13.06
C VAL A 487 11.78 24.90 -13.58
N LYS A 488 12.05 24.96 -14.89
CA LYS A 488 13.28 24.45 -15.50
C LYS A 488 14.25 25.60 -15.66
N VAL A 489 15.45 25.45 -15.11
CA VAL A 489 16.53 26.43 -15.21
C VAL A 489 17.71 25.87 -16.02
N CYS A 490 18.32 26.72 -16.82
CA CYS A 490 19.48 26.38 -17.61
C CYS A 490 20.76 26.97 -16.96
N ILE A 491 21.79 26.14 -16.80
CA ILE A 491 23.14 26.54 -16.36
C ILE A 491 24.13 25.97 -17.38
N GLY A 492 24.72 26.79 -18.21
CA GLY A 492 25.50 26.31 -19.35
C GLY A 492 24.63 25.41 -20.24
N GLU A 493 24.98 24.16 -20.40
CA GLU A 493 24.19 23.18 -21.17
C GLU A 493 23.21 22.35 -20.28
N TYR A 494 23.29 22.45 -18.96
CA TYR A 494 22.52 21.63 -18.03
C TYR A 494 21.13 22.21 -17.75
N LEU A 495 20.12 21.35 -17.73
CA LEU A 495 18.74 21.69 -17.34
C LEU A 495 18.44 21.11 -15.98
N LEU A 496 18.13 21.95 -14.99
CA LEU A 496 17.72 21.55 -13.66
C LEU A 496 16.24 21.90 -13.45
N THR A 497 15.53 21.04 -12.76
CA THR A 497 14.13 21.25 -12.40
C THR A 497 14.04 21.68 -10.93
N GLY A 498 13.42 22.84 -10.68
CA GLY A 498 13.12 23.33 -9.33
C GLY A 498 11.63 23.41 -9.07
N VAL A 499 11.24 23.38 -7.81
CA VAL A 499 9.86 23.64 -7.34
C VAL A 499 9.87 24.85 -6.41
N VAL A 500 9.14 25.89 -6.80
CA VAL A 500 9.01 27.13 -6.03
C VAL A 500 7.60 27.24 -5.49
N PHE A 501 7.46 27.26 -4.17
CA PHE A 501 6.16 27.43 -3.52
C PHE A 501 5.69 28.89 -3.53
N GLY A 502 4.39 29.08 -3.70
CA GLY A 502 3.78 30.40 -3.75
C GLY A 502 3.39 30.86 -5.15
N SER A 503 3.02 32.13 -5.27
CA SER A 503 2.48 32.75 -6.49
C SER A 503 3.54 33.45 -7.36
N THR A 504 4.82 33.07 -7.21
CA THR A 504 5.90 33.66 -8.00
C THR A 504 5.77 33.24 -9.47
N LEU A 505 5.71 34.23 -10.35
CA LEU A 505 5.69 34.02 -11.80
C LEU A 505 7.10 34.25 -12.38
N PHE A 506 7.56 33.28 -13.14
CA PHE A 506 8.86 33.36 -13.85
C PHE A 506 8.64 33.62 -15.33
N THR A 507 9.43 34.55 -15.87
CA THR A 507 9.43 34.83 -17.31
C THR A 507 10.50 34.00 -17.99
N ILE A 508 10.14 33.27 -19.05
CA ILE A 508 11.09 32.46 -19.83
C ILE A 508 12.15 33.40 -20.44
N GLY A 509 13.42 33.00 -20.36
CA GLY A 509 14.58 33.78 -20.79
C GLY A 509 15.08 34.80 -19.76
N SER A 510 14.41 34.94 -18.59
CA SER A 510 14.92 35.83 -17.54
C SER A 510 16.07 35.16 -16.77
N LYS A 511 17.07 36.00 -16.40
CA LYS A 511 18.24 35.58 -15.63
C LYS A 511 17.98 35.71 -14.14
N HIS A 512 18.37 34.71 -13.42
CA HIS A 512 18.25 34.63 -11.96
C HIS A 512 19.54 34.09 -11.35
N LEU A 513 19.65 34.21 -10.03
CA LEU A 513 20.72 33.57 -9.28
C LEU A 513 20.17 32.33 -8.60
N LEU A 514 20.85 31.21 -8.78
CA LEU A 514 20.50 29.92 -8.23
C LEU A 514 21.38 29.61 -7.01
N ASP A 515 20.75 29.08 -5.97
CA ASP A 515 21.41 28.49 -4.82
C ASP A 515 20.81 27.12 -4.51
N ILE A 516 21.55 26.28 -3.82
CA ILE A 516 21.11 24.97 -3.33
C ILE A 516 21.02 25.06 -1.82
N THR A 517 19.77 25.08 -1.33
CA THR A 517 19.48 25.28 0.10
C THR A 517 18.97 24.01 0.75
N GLY A 518 19.50 23.66 1.93
CA GLY A 518 19.05 22.49 2.69
C GLY A 518 20.06 21.36 2.77
N SER A 519 19.72 20.35 3.55
CA SER A 519 20.58 19.19 3.87
C SER A 519 20.25 17.93 3.03
N SER A 520 19.38 18.07 2.02
CA SER A 520 18.86 16.92 1.25
C SER A 520 19.59 16.70 -0.08
N VAL A 521 20.83 17.14 -0.20
CA VAL A 521 21.68 16.80 -1.35
C VAL A 521 22.31 15.44 -1.10
N MET A 522 22.23 14.57 -2.09
CA MET A 522 22.70 13.20 -2.00
C MET A 522 23.94 13.00 -2.84
N LEU A 523 24.89 12.24 -2.35
CA LEU A 523 26.11 11.90 -3.07
C LEU A 523 26.08 10.40 -3.39
N PHE A 524 26.28 10.06 -4.65
CA PHE A 524 26.32 8.68 -5.14
C PHE A 524 27.67 8.36 -5.79
N ASP A 525 28.07 7.11 -5.67
CA ASP A 525 29.16 6.55 -6.43
C ASP A 525 28.68 6.24 -7.86
N ARG A 526 29.35 6.83 -8.86
CA ARG A 526 28.95 6.67 -10.25
C ARG A 526 29.09 5.23 -10.75
N SER A 527 30.10 4.50 -10.27
CA SER A 527 30.42 3.16 -10.76
C SER A 527 29.39 2.12 -10.29
N SER A 528 29.00 2.15 -9.03
CA SER A 528 28.04 1.17 -8.46
C SER A 528 26.60 1.70 -8.39
N GLY A 529 26.39 3.00 -8.60
CA GLY A 529 25.10 3.67 -8.40
C GLY A 529 24.64 3.77 -6.95
N ARG A 530 25.45 3.33 -5.96
CA ARG A 530 25.09 3.33 -4.53
C ARG A 530 25.21 4.71 -3.91
N ARG A 531 24.32 5.03 -2.99
CA ARG A 531 24.42 6.25 -2.21
C ARG A 531 25.61 6.16 -1.26
N ILE A 532 26.45 7.21 -1.28
CA ILE A 532 27.57 7.38 -0.34
C ILE A 532 27.03 8.00 0.94
N THR A 533 26.40 9.17 0.84
CA THR A 533 25.85 9.92 1.98
C THR A 533 24.87 11.00 1.51
N SER A 534 24.17 11.62 2.47
CA SER A 534 23.46 12.88 2.27
C SER A 534 24.19 14.02 2.99
N GLY A 535 23.91 15.26 2.58
CA GLY A 535 24.56 16.42 3.18
C GLY A 535 24.13 17.76 2.59
N THR A 536 24.90 18.79 2.88
CA THR A 536 24.71 20.14 2.32
C THR A 536 25.74 20.41 1.24
N LEU A 537 25.33 21.14 0.20
CA LEU A 537 26.19 21.59 -0.90
C LEU A 537 26.29 23.10 -0.86
N LYS A 538 27.52 23.63 -0.87
CA LYS A 538 27.80 25.05 -1.01
C LYS A 538 28.54 25.28 -2.32
N LEU A 539 27.93 26.03 -3.23
CA LEU A 539 28.56 26.50 -4.46
C LEU A 539 29.50 27.66 -4.13
N LEU A 540 30.73 27.64 -4.68
CA LEU A 540 31.79 28.61 -4.40
C LEU A 540 31.86 29.71 -5.47
#